data_9381129d3dff0b46a4041832d13e7578
#
_entry.id   9381129d3dff0b46a4041832d13e7578
#
_cell.length_a   1.000
_cell.length_b   1.000
_cell.length_c   1.000
_cell.angle_alpha   90.00
_cell.angle_beta   90.00
_cell.angle_gamma   90.00
#
_symmetry.space_group_name_H-M   'P 1'
#
loop_
_entity.id
_entity.type
_entity.pdbx_description
1 polymer ?
#
loop_
_entity_poly.entity_id
_entity_poly.type
_entity_poly.pdbx_seq_one_letter_code
_entity_poly.pdbx_strand_id
1 'polypeptide(L)'
;VVATDMLNGDVRAAKVLTRTKDPVGGIEAACHSVKLDLDDVSDLILGTTMATNAIVEGRLAKTALITTKGFADTLDIGRQNRRELYRMDVTPRPAPLVPKEFRLEAVERLDAEGRVIVTLDDGEADRIAYAVKKLGAEAAAVCLLHSYVDGSHEARVGERLGRGIPFVALSHELNPEPREFERMNATVLNAALMPAVACYLRRLEDGIGKNTRLHLFHSAGGMAAAASVKARPLSMALSGPAAGVAAAVKVARELQLPAAITFDMGGTTTDVSIVVDGRAKIGSNHRLAGYPIRQMMVGVDSIGAGGGSIARVEHNAVRVGPESAGADPG
;
A
#
# COMPACT_ATOMS: atom_id res chain seq x y z
N VAL A 1 21.73 0.50 6.09
CA VAL A 1 21.49 -0.73 6.85
C VAL A 1 21.97 -0.54 8.30
N VAL A 2 21.30 -1.20 9.23
CA VAL A 2 21.73 -1.32 10.61
C VAL A 2 21.73 -2.81 10.94
N ALA A 3 22.85 -3.33 11.40
CA ALA A 3 23.00 -4.70 11.88
C ALA A 3 23.23 -4.67 13.40
N THR A 4 22.49 -5.49 14.14
CA THR A 4 22.63 -5.62 15.60
C THR A 4 22.98 -7.06 15.93
N ASP A 5 24.06 -7.27 16.66
CA ASP A 5 24.40 -8.56 17.23
C ASP A 5 23.53 -8.76 18.48
N MET A 6 22.67 -9.77 18.44
CA MET A 6 21.71 -10.04 19.52
C MET A 6 22.36 -10.68 20.76
N LEU A 7 23.61 -11.13 20.67
CA LEU A 7 24.32 -11.75 21.79
C LEU A 7 25.02 -10.71 22.67
N ASN A 8 25.68 -9.72 22.04
CA ASN A 8 26.49 -8.72 22.74
C ASN A 8 25.96 -7.31 22.64
N GLY A 9 24.94 -7.07 21.79
CA GLY A 9 24.33 -5.76 21.59
C GLY A 9 25.12 -4.83 20.65
N ASP A 10 26.18 -5.32 20.00
CA ASP A 10 26.96 -4.50 19.05
C ASP A 10 26.10 -4.04 17.88
N VAL A 11 26.19 -2.76 17.53
CA VAL A 11 25.46 -2.15 16.43
C VAL A 11 26.45 -1.66 15.37
N ARG A 12 26.26 -2.12 14.14
CA ARG A 12 27.00 -1.63 12.97
C ARG A 12 26.02 -0.99 12.00
N ALA A 13 26.38 0.15 11.45
CA ALA A 13 25.55 0.86 10.49
C ALA A 13 26.37 1.26 9.26
N ALA A 14 25.72 1.18 8.10
CA ALA A 14 26.27 1.67 6.84
C ALA A 14 25.17 2.17 5.90
N LYS A 15 25.55 3.01 4.96
CA LYS A 15 24.66 3.55 3.92
C LYS A 15 25.19 3.10 2.56
N VAL A 16 24.32 2.49 1.75
CA VAL A 16 24.64 2.03 0.39
C VAL A 16 23.58 2.58 -0.57
N LEU A 17 23.94 2.70 -1.84
CA LEU A 17 22.99 3.11 -2.87
C LEU A 17 21.90 2.05 -3.06
N THR A 18 20.65 2.50 -3.16
CA THR A 18 19.51 1.62 -3.40
C THR A 18 19.57 1.01 -4.81
N ARG A 19 19.48 -0.31 -4.90
CA ARG A 19 19.42 -1.05 -6.17
C ARG A 19 17.97 -1.52 -6.43
N THR A 20 17.15 -0.70 -7.03
CA THR A 20 15.72 -0.99 -7.27
C THR A 20 15.50 -2.21 -8.17
N LYS A 21 16.39 -2.46 -9.13
CA LYS A 21 16.31 -3.60 -10.06
C LYS A 21 16.89 -4.90 -9.50
N ASP A 22 17.76 -4.79 -8.48
CA ASP A 22 18.46 -5.89 -7.84
C ASP A 22 18.41 -5.71 -6.30
N PRO A 23 17.28 -5.98 -5.66
CA PRO A 23 17.14 -5.78 -4.22
C PRO A 23 18.04 -6.73 -3.41
N VAL A 24 18.28 -7.95 -3.87
CA VAL A 24 19.16 -8.92 -3.20
C VAL A 24 20.60 -8.43 -3.21
N GLY A 25 21.14 -8.05 -4.37
CA GLY A 25 22.49 -7.49 -4.46
C GLY A 25 22.64 -6.16 -3.71
N GLY A 26 21.53 -5.41 -3.50
CA GLY A 26 21.51 -4.26 -2.62
C GLY A 26 21.67 -4.64 -1.14
N ILE A 27 20.99 -5.71 -0.69
CA ILE A 27 21.09 -6.23 0.68
C ILE A 27 22.49 -6.82 0.92
N GLU A 28 23.00 -7.62 -0.01
CA GLU A 28 24.36 -8.18 0.06
C GLU A 28 25.41 -7.08 0.18
N ALA A 29 25.35 -6.06 -0.67
CA ALA A 29 26.26 -4.91 -0.60
C ALA A 29 26.16 -4.19 0.75
N ALA A 30 24.95 -4.10 1.31
CA ALA A 30 24.73 -3.52 2.61
C ALA A 30 25.32 -4.37 3.75
N CYS A 31 25.13 -5.69 3.72
CA CYS A 31 25.75 -6.62 4.67
C CYS A 31 27.29 -6.59 4.58
N HIS A 32 27.82 -6.64 3.37
CA HIS A 32 29.27 -6.50 3.14
C HIS A 32 29.85 -5.21 3.73
N SER A 33 29.14 -4.09 3.59
CA SER A 33 29.60 -2.79 4.11
C SER A 33 29.73 -2.75 5.64
N VAL A 34 28.99 -3.60 6.35
CA VAL A 34 29.06 -3.77 7.80
C VAL A 34 29.84 -5.04 8.22
N LYS A 35 30.53 -5.67 7.27
CA LYS A 35 31.31 -6.89 7.49
C LYS A 35 30.46 -8.03 8.09
N LEU A 36 29.30 -8.25 7.53
CA LEU A 36 28.35 -9.29 7.89
C LEU A 36 28.12 -10.20 6.69
N ASP A 37 28.15 -11.51 6.91
CA ASP A 37 27.67 -12.47 5.92
C ASP A 37 26.14 -12.59 6.03
N LEU A 38 25.46 -12.67 4.89
CA LEU A 38 24.02 -12.79 4.87
C LEU A 38 23.54 -14.12 5.48
N ASP A 39 24.35 -15.16 5.40
CA ASP A 39 24.06 -16.47 6.00
C ASP A 39 24.08 -16.46 7.54
N ASP A 40 24.74 -15.45 8.14
CA ASP A 40 24.80 -15.27 9.60
C ASP A 40 23.58 -14.44 10.12
N VAL A 41 22.70 -13.98 9.23
CA VAL A 41 21.53 -13.15 9.59
C VAL A 41 20.35 -14.03 9.98
N SER A 42 19.91 -13.96 11.23
CA SER A 42 18.73 -14.68 11.72
C SER A 42 17.42 -13.98 11.32
N ASP A 43 17.41 -12.66 11.37
CA ASP A 43 16.22 -11.83 11.07
C ASP A 43 16.60 -10.67 10.17
N LEU A 44 15.98 -10.61 9.01
CA LEU A 44 16.10 -9.50 8.08
C LEU A 44 14.82 -8.67 8.11
N ILE A 45 14.94 -7.42 8.52
CA ILE A 45 13.83 -6.48 8.58
C ILE A 45 14.02 -5.47 7.44
N LEU A 46 13.04 -5.42 6.53
CA LEU A 46 13.14 -4.61 5.33
C LEU A 46 12.00 -3.59 5.23
N GLY A 47 12.35 -2.31 5.08
CA GLY A 47 11.45 -1.26 4.60
C GLY A 47 11.64 -1.07 3.09
N THR A 48 10.58 -0.91 2.34
CA THR A 48 10.65 -0.72 0.88
C THR A 48 9.59 0.22 0.37
N THR A 49 9.93 1.02 -0.63
CA THR A 49 9.00 1.93 -1.32
C THR A 49 8.34 1.29 -2.54
N MET A 50 8.55 -0.02 -2.76
CA MET A 50 8.12 -0.71 -3.99
C MET A 50 6.61 -0.56 -4.23
N ALA A 51 5.77 -0.79 -3.23
CA ALA A 51 4.32 -0.67 -3.36
C ALA A 51 3.90 0.80 -3.64
N THR A 52 4.48 1.75 -2.92
CA THR A 52 4.21 3.18 -3.14
C THR A 52 4.60 3.60 -4.55
N ASN A 53 5.80 3.23 -5.00
CA ASN A 53 6.28 3.57 -6.34
C ASN A 53 5.41 2.92 -7.43
N ALA A 54 5.01 1.65 -7.26
CA ALA A 54 4.13 0.98 -8.21
C ALA A 54 2.78 1.72 -8.37
N ILE A 55 2.21 2.23 -7.27
CA ILE A 55 0.95 3.00 -7.31
C ILE A 55 1.17 4.37 -7.98
N VAL A 56 2.23 5.10 -7.60
CA VAL A 56 2.50 6.44 -8.12
C VAL A 56 2.85 6.41 -9.62
N GLU A 57 3.60 5.42 -10.06
CA GLU A 57 4.01 5.23 -11.44
C GLU A 57 2.94 4.53 -12.30
N GLY A 58 1.82 4.10 -11.70
CA GLY A 58 0.75 3.38 -12.40
C GLY A 58 1.15 1.98 -12.89
N ARG A 59 2.22 1.40 -12.33
CA ARG A 59 2.68 0.04 -12.65
C ARG A 59 1.89 -1.00 -11.88
N LEU A 60 0.59 -1.09 -12.18
CA LEU A 60 -0.38 -1.94 -11.53
C LEU A 60 -0.81 -3.07 -12.48
N ALA A 61 -1.04 -4.25 -11.93
CA ALA A 61 -1.53 -5.40 -12.71
C ALA A 61 -2.95 -5.15 -13.23
N LYS A 62 -3.25 -5.74 -14.38
CA LYS A 62 -4.58 -5.74 -14.98
C LYS A 62 -5.58 -6.41 -14.05
N THR A 63 -6.44 -5.62 -13.42
CA THR A 63 -7.31 -6.09 -12.34
C THR A 63 -8.77 -5.99 -12.74
N ALA A 64 -9.53 -7.07 -12.55
CA ALA A 64 -10.99 -7.04 -12.65
C ALA A 64 -11.60 -6.66 -11.29
N LEU A 65 -12.64 -5.83 -11.31
CA LEU A 65 -13.46 -5.53 -10.14
C LEU A 65 -14.78 -6.28 -10.24
N ILE A 66 -15.13 -7.03 -9.22
CA ILE A 66 -16.43 -7.66 -9.07
C ILE A 66 -17.20 -6.94 -7.97
N THR A 67 -18.40 -6.47 -8.28
CA THR A 67 -19.24 -5.75 -7.33
C THR A 67 -20.71 -6.18 -7.45
N THR A 68 -21.54 -5.84 -6.49
CA THR A 68 -22.98 -6.08 -6.51
C THR A 68 -23.61 -5.39 -7.73
N LYS A 69 -24.58 -6.03 -8.37
CA LYS A 69 -25.34 -5.46 -9.51
C LYS A 69 -25.90 -4.08 -9.19
N GLY A 70 -25.65 -3.13 -10.11
CA GLY A 70 -26.02 -1.73 -9.98
C GLY A 70 -24.96 -0.84 -9.29
N PHE A 71 -23.76 -1.38 -8.95
CA PHE A 71 -22.69 -0.65 -8.25
C PHE A 71 -21.38 -0.52 -9.07
N ALA A 72 -21.38 -0.92 -10.33
CA ALA A 72 -20.20 -0.83 -11.20
C ALA A 72 -19.69 0.60 -11.39
N ASP A 73 -20.57 1.60 -11.33
CA ASP A 73 -20.22 3.01 -11.52
C ASP A 73 -19.76 3.71 -10.23
N THR A 74 -19.69 3.01 -9.09
CA THR A 74 -19.22 3.57 -7.81
C THR A 74 -17.85 4.24 -7.91
N LEU A 75 -16.93 3.67 -8.70
CA LEU A 75 -15.59 4.26 -8.90
C LEU A 75 -15.62 5.54 -9.73
N ASP A 76 -16.57 5.70 -10.66
CA ASP A 76 -16.76 6.94 -11.44
C ASP A 76 -17.46 8.01 -10.62
N ILE A 77 -18.52 7.63 -9.90
CA ILE A 77 -19.31 8.53 -9.06
C ILE A 77 -18.45 9.09 -7.92
N GLY A 78 -17.73 8.22 -7.21
CA GLY A 78 -16.91 8.59 -6.04
C GLY A 78 -17.74 9.32 -4.98
N ARG A 79 -17.14 10.31 -4.33
CA ARG A 79 -17.81 11.13 -3.30
C ARG A 79 -18.48 12.39 -3.85
N GLN A 80 -18.34 12.67 -5.14
CA GLN A 80 -18.88 13.87 -5.81
C GLN A 80 -18.49 15.20 -5.13
N ASN A 81 -17.48 15.20 -4.27
CA ASN A 81 -16.96 16.39 -3.63
C ASN A 81 -15.91 17.07 -4.51
N ARG A 82 -15.93 18.41 -4.56
CA ARG A 82 -14.88 19.21 -5.20
C ARG A 82 -13.68 19.30 -4.27
N ARG A 83 -12.48 19.19 -4.83
CA ARG A 83 -11.22 19.44 -4.08
C ARG A 83 -11.06 20.92 -3.74
N GLU A 84 -11.47 21.78 -4.67
CA GLU A 84 -11.32 23.23 -4.61
C GLU A 84 -12.68 23.88 -4.88
N LEU A 85 -13.31 24.40 -3.82
CA LEU A 85 -14.68 24.90 -3.89
C LEU A 85 -14.82 26.22 -4.68
N TYR A 86 -13.78 27.07 -4.65
CA TYR A 86 -13.80 28.43 -5.18
C TYR A 86 -12.96 28.60 -6.45
N ARG A 87 -12.53 27.52 -7.09
CA ARG A 87 -11.80 27.58 -8.38
C ARG A 87 -12.71 27.14 -9.53
N MET A 88 -12.60 27.83 -10.65
CA MET A 88 -13.30 27.47 -11.89
C MET A 88 -12.53 26.37 -12.64
N ASP A 89 -11.22 26.39 -12.58
CA ASP A 89 -10.28 25.42 -13.16
C ASP A 89 -9.93 24.34 -12.15
N VAL A 90 -10.87 23.42 -11.89
CA VAL A 90 -10.69 22.35 -10.91
C VAL A 90 -9.73 21.28 -11.46
N THR A 91 -8.74 20.89 -10.64
CA THR A 91 -7.86 19.75 -10.97
C THR A 91 -8.68 18.48 -11.22
N PRO A 92 -8.57 17.82 -12.38
CA PRO A 92 -9.30 16.59 -12.68
C PRO A 92 -9.07 15.52 -11.59
N ARG A 93 -10.08 14.71 -11.35
CA ARG A 93 -9.90 13.52 -10.50
C ARG A 93 -8.99 12.53 -11.23
N PRO A 94 -8.22 11.70 -10.50
CA PRO A 94 -7.57 10.56 -11.12
C PRO A 94 -8.59 9.69 -11.85
N ALA A 95 -8.19 9.12 -13.00
CA ALA A 95 -9.03 8.14 -13.69
C ALA A 95 -9.34 6.97 -12.73
N PRO A 96 -10.53 6.34 -12.84
CA PRO A 96 -10.83 5.16 -12.04
C PRO A 96 -9.77 4.09 -12.19
N LEU A 97 -9.42 3.44 -11.07
CA LEU A 97 -8.38 2.38 -11.03
C LEU A 97 -8.69 1.20 -11.95
N VAL A 98 -9.97 0.93 -12.19
CA VAL A 98 -10.44 -0.15 -13.06
C VAL A 98 -11.27 0.45 -14.17
N PRO A 99 -10.92 0.26 -15.46
CA PRO A 99 -11.73 0.67 -16.60
C PRO A 99 -13.09 -0.07 -16.60
N LYS A 100 -14.10 0.53 -17.24
CA LYS A 100 -15.48 -0.02 -17.22
C LYS A 100 -15.57 -1.45 -17.71
N GLU A 101 -14.83 -1.79 -18.76
CA GLU A 101 -14.78 -3.13 -19.35
C GLU A 101 -14.22 -4.22 -18.44
N PHE A 102 -13.51 -3.84 -17.37
CA PHE A 102 -12.98 -4.75 -16.34
C PHE A 102 -13.83 -4.79 -15.07
N ARG A 103 -15.02 -4.14 -15.08
CA ARG A 103 -15.94 -4.16 -13.95
C ARG A 103 -17.08 -5.14 -14.24
N LEU A 104 -17.22 -6.11 -13.38
CA LEU A 104 -18.24 -7.13 -13.47
C LEU A 104 -19.23 -7.00 -12.33
N GLU A 105 -20.49 -7.21 -12.64
CA GLU A 105 -21.56 -7.20 -11.65
C GLU A 105 -21.96 -8.63 -11.28
N ALA A 106 -22.14 -8.86 -9.98
CA ALA A 106 -22.67 -10.08 -9.41
C ALA A 106 -24.16 -9.91 -9.11
N VAL A 107 -24.97 -10.82 -9.55
CA VAL A 107 -26.42 -10.88 -9.22
C VAL A 107 -26.56 -11.48 -7.83
N GLU A 108 -26.42 -10.63 -6.82
CA GLU A 108 -26.55 -10.96 -5.41
C GLU A 108 -26.93 -9.69 -4.61
N ARG A 109 -27.43 -9.85 -3.39
CA ARG A 109 -27.71 -8.72 -2.51
C ARG A 109 -27.80 -9.14 -1.06
N LEU A 110 -27.06 -8.41 -0.20
CA LEU A 110 -27.26 -8.41 1.25
C LEU A 110 -27.87 -7.07 1.69
N ASP A 111 -28.62 -7.06 2.79
CA ASP A 111 -29.03 -5.84 3.47
C ASP A 111 -27.98 -5.36 4.49
N ALA A 112 -28.26 -4.25 5.15
CA ALA A 112 -27.33 -3.65 6.10
C ALA A 112 -27.12 -4.49 7.38
N GLU A 113 -28.00 -5.43 7.65
CA GLU A 113 -27.95 -6.38 8.76
C GLU A 113 -27.30 -7.73 8.36
N GLY A 114 -26.87 -7.87 7.09
CA GLY A 114 -26.24 -9.08 6.55
C GLY A 114 -27.23 -10.16 6.10
N ARG A 115 -28.55 -9.86 6.07
CA ARG A 115 -29.54 -10.83 5.59
C ARG A 115 -29.53 -10.90 4.08
N VAL A 116 -29.66 -12.11 3.54
CA VAL A 116 -29.68 -12.33 2.09
C VAL A 116 -31.01 -11.88 1.48
N ILE A 117 -30.98 -10.86 0.62
CA ILE A 117 -32.11 -10.40 -0.20
C ILE A 117 -32.11 -11.13 -1.53
N VAL A 118 -30.94 -11.27 -2.16
CA VAL A 118 -30.75 -12.05 -3.39
C VAL A 118 -29.56 -12.99 -3.16
N THR A 119 -29.84 -14.27 -3.29
CA THR A 119 -28.83 -15.31 -3.10
C THR A 119 -27.85 -15.32 -4.27
N LEU A 120 -26.55 -15.39 -3.97
CA LEU A 120 -25.54 -15.72 -4.96
C LEU A 120 -25.62 -17.23 -5.25
N ASP A 121 -26.00 -17.62 -6.45
CA ASP A 121 -25.93 -19.02 -6.87
C ASP A 121 -24.56 -19.41 -7.44
N ASP A 122 -24.30 -20.72 -7.54
CA ASP A 122 -23.01 -21.22 -8.03
C ASP A 122 -22.81 -20.92 -9.53
N GLY A 123 -23.89 -20.90 -10.31
CA GLY A 123 -23.83 -20.58 -11.75
C GLY A 123 -23.40 -19.13 -11.97
N GLU A 124 -23.84 -18.19 -11.13
CA GLU A 124 -23.42 -16.79 -11.19
C GLU A 124 -21.94 -16.63 -10.80
N ALA A 125 -21.48 -17.33 -9.77
CA ALA A 125 -20.06 -17.30 -9.39
C ALA A 125 -19.17 -17.91 -10.49
N ASP A 126 -19.59 -18.98 -11.13
CA ASP A 126 -18.89 -19.60 -12.27
C ASP A 126 -18.89 -18.68 -13.52
N ARG A 127 -20.01 -18.00 -13.80
CA ARG A 127 -20.11 -16.99 -14.88
C ARG A 127 -19.10 -15.86 -14.66
N ILE A 128 -19.00 -15.36 -13.45
CA ILE A 128 -18.04 -14.31 -13.09
C ILE A 128 -16.61 -14.79 -13.29
N ALA A 129 -16.26 -15.97 -12.78
CA ALA A 129 -14.91 -16.53 -12.91
C ALA A 129 -14.52 -16.72 -14.39
N TYR A 130 -15.44 -17.23 -15.22
CA TYR A 130 -15.24 -17.34 -16.65
C TYR A 130 -15.03 -15.98 -17.32
N ALA A 131 -15.85 -14.99 -17.00
CA ALA A 131 -15.75 -13.63 -17.56
C ALA A 131 -14.41 -12.96 -17.20
N VAL A 132 -13.97 -13.06 -15.95
CA VAL A 132 -12.65 -12.50 -15.51
C VAL A 132 -11.50 -13.14 -16.29
N LYS A 133 -11.54 -14.47 -16.46
CA LYS A 133 -10.54 -15.19 -17.26
C LYS A 133 -10.53 -14.72 -18.72
N LYS A 134 -11.71 -14.54 -19.32
CA LYS A 134 -11.86 -14.06 -20.71
C LYS A 134 -11.33 -12.63 -20.90
N LEU A 135 -11.43 -11.77 -19.89
CA LEU A 135 -10.85 -10.42 -19.90
C LEU A 135 -9.33 -10.41 -19.86
N GLY A 136 -8.68 -11.52 -19.56
CA GLY A 136 -7.23 -11.59 -19.40
C GLY A 136 -6.75 -10.77 -18.20
N ALA A 137 -7.54 -10.69 -17.13
CA ALA A 137 -7.13 -10.04 -15.90
C ALA A 137 -6.06 -10.87 -15.18
N GLU A 138 -5.04 -10.20 -14.65
CA GLU A 138 -3.96 -10.82 -13.86
C GLU A 138 -4.34 -10.97 -12.39
N ALA A 139 -5.25 -10.10 -11.91
CA ALA A 139 -5.75 -10.08 -10.56
C ALA A 139 -7.25 -9.77 -10.53
N ALA A 140 -7.92 -10.09 -9.43
CA ALA A 140 -9.32 -9.80 -9.21
C ALA A 140 -9.54 -9.18 -7.81
N ALA A 141 -10.38 -8.15 -7.76
CA ALA A 141 -10.85 -7.50 -6.55
C ALA A 141 -12.36 -7.78 -6.41
N VAL A 142 -12.78 -8.36 -5.31
CA VAL A 142 -14.20 -8.59 -5.01
C VAL A 142 -14.62 -7.63 -3.91
N CYS A 143 -15.59 -6.78 -4.19
CA CYS A 143 -16.12 -5.80 -3.27
C CYS A 143 -17.64 -5.72 -3.41
N LEU A 144 -18.34 -6.57 -2.65
CA LEU A 144 -19.80 -6.65 -2.64
C LEU A 144 -20.39 -5.73 -1.58
N LEU A 145 -21.63 -5.34 -1.79
CA LEU A 145 -22.35 -4.48 -0.86
C LEU A 145 -22.60 -5.24 0.45
N HIS A 146 -22.35 -4.56 1.58
CA HIS A 146 -22.52 -5.08 2.94
C HIS A 146 -21.67 -6.34 3.29
N SER A 147 -20.69 -6.71 2.44
CA SER A 147 -19.78 -7.83 2.72
C SER A 147 -18.95 -7.67 4.01
N TYR A 148 -18.86 -6.46 4.54
CA TYR A 148 -18.23 -6.19 5.84
C TYR A 148 -19.07 -6.73 7.03
N VAL A 149 -20.35 -7.04 6.82
CA VAL A 149 -21.23 -7.67 7.80
C VAL A 149 -21.22 -9.18 7.59
N ASP A 150 -21.39 -9.62 6.34
CA ASP A 150 -21.32 -11.04 5.95
C ASP A 150 -20.51 -11.20 4.66
N GLY A 151 -19.30 -11.78 4.79
CA GLY A 151 -18.37 -12.01 3.68
C GLY A 151 -18.66 -13.28 2.87
N SER A 152 -19.71 -14.03 3.16
CA SER A 152 -19.97 -15.35 2.56
C SER A 152 -20.09 -15.31 1.04
N HIS A 153 -20.76 -14.31 0.46
CA HIS A 153 -20.86 -14.14 -0.97
C HIS A 153 -19.51 -13.81 -1.62
N GLU A 154 -18.71 -12.92 -1.01
CA GLU A 154 -17.35 -12.63 -1.51
C GLU A 154 -16.46 -13.88 -1.44
N ALA A 155 -16.51 -14.64 -0.36
CA ALA A 155 -15.73 -15.85 -0.19
C ALA A 155 -16.08 -16.88 -1.27
N ARG A 156 -17.37 -17.06 -1.60
CA ARG A 156 -17.82 -17.96 -2.68
C ARG A 156 -17.31 -17.51 -4.06
N VAL A 157 -17.41 -16.20 -4.38
CA VAL A 157 -16.85 -15.67 -5.63
C VAL A 157 -15.32 -15.85 -5.65
N GLY A 158 -14.65 -15.56 -4.53
CA GLY A 158 -13.20 -15.72 -4.39
C GLY A 158 -12.72 -17.15 -4.61
N GLU A 159 -13.43 -18.14 -4.07
CA GLU A 159 -13.13 -19.57 -4.29
C GLU A 159 -13.20 -19.94 -5.78
N ARG A 160 -14.23 -19.49 -6.49
CA ARG A 160 -14.36 -19.77 -7.93
C ARG A 160 -13.29 -19.08 -8.75
N LEU A 161 -13.00 -17.80 -8.45
CA LEU A 161 -11.92 -17.04 -9.09
C LEU A 161 -10.56 -17.68 -8.86
N GLY A 162 -10.25 -18.13 -7.63
CA GLY A 162 -8.97 -18.71 -7.25
C GLY A 162 -8.58 -19.97 -8.02
N ARG A 163 -9.55 -20.63 -8.68
CA ARG A 163 -9.28 -21.78 -9.57
C ARG A 163 -8.61 -21.39 -10.89
N GLY A 164 -8.64 -20.12 -11.26
CA GLY A 164 -8.09 -19.65 -12.54
C GLY A 164 -7.31 -18.33 -12.46
N ILE A 165 -7.44 -17.58 -11.39
CA ILE A 165 -6.77 -16.31 -11.14
C ILE A 165 -5.97 -16.45 -9.83
N PRO A 166 -4.63 -16.37 -9.87
CA PRO A 166 -3.80 -16.60 -8.67
C PRO A 166 -3.85 -15.47 -7.64
N PHE A 167 -4.32 -14.28 -8.04
CA PHE A 167 -4.31 -13.08 -7.20
C PHE A 167 -5.73 -12.55 -7.04
N VAL A 168 -6.38 -12.90 -5.94
CA VAL A 168 -7.74 -12.48 -5.59
C VAL A 168 -7.72 -11.75 -4.25
N ALA A 169 -8.29 -10.55 -4.20
CA ALA A 169 -8.47 -9.78 -2.99
C ALA A 169 -9.96 -9.66 -2.66
N LEU A 170 -10.33 -9.96 -1.42
CA LEU A 170 -11.69 -9.89 -0.91
C LEU A 170 -11.82 -8.70 0.05
N SER A 171 -12.81 -7.85 -0.16
CA SER A 171 -12.92 -6.60 0.58
C SER A 171 -13.24 -6.82 2.06
N HIS A 172 -14.00 -7.85 2.40
CA HIS A 172 -14.34 -8.18 3.79
C HIS A 172 -13.13 -8.66 4.61
N GLU A 173 -12.12 -9.24 3.95
CA GLU A 173 -10.88 -9.63 4.63
C GLU A 173 -9.92 -8.45 4.81
N LEU A 174 -9.87 -7.56 3.81
CA LEU A 174 -8.94 -6.42 3.82
C LEU A 174 -9.42 -5.29 4.71
N ASN A 175 -10.68 -4.97 4.61
CA ASN A 175 -11.26 -3.78 5.23
C ASN A 175 -12.75 -3.99 5.52
N PRO A 176 -13.12 -4.68 6.62
CA PRO A 176 -14.50 -4.96 6.99
C PRO A 176 -15.22 -3.72 7.55
N GLU A 177 -15.25 -2.65 6.78
CA GLU A 177 -15.87 -1.38 7.16
C GLU A 177 -16.88 -0.92 6.10
N PRO A 178 -17.93 -0.18 6.48
CA PRO A 178 -18.85 0.43 5.53
C PRO A 178 -18.13 1.46 4.64
N ARG A 179 -18.79 1.93 3.59
CA ARG A 179 -18.33 2.90 2.58
C ARG A 179 -17.60 2.23 1.40
N GLU A 180 -18.39 1.90 0.40
CA GLU A 180 -18.03 1.09 -0.77
C GLU A 180 -16.92 1.72 -1.60
N PHE A 181 -16.91 3.04 -1.79
CA PHE A 181 -15.95 3.70 -2.67
C PHE A 181 -14.50 3.53 -2.19
N GLU A 182 -14.21 3.87 -0.93
CA GLU A 182 -12.87 3.73 -0.36
C GLU A 182 -12.47 2.26 -0.21
N ARG A 183 -13.45 1.39 0.11
CA ARG A 183 -13.23 -0.04 0.22
C ARG A 183 -12.90 -0.65 -1.14
N MET A 184 -13.61 -0.28 -2.21
CA MET A 184 -13.29 -0.69 -3.59
C MET A 184 -11.89 -0.24 -4.01
N ASN A 185 -11.54 1.03 -3.79
CA ASN A 185 -10.21 1.54 -4.11
C ASN A 185 -9.11 0.75 -3.38
N ALA A 186 -9.27 0.52 -2.08
CA ALA A 186 -8.30 -0.25 -1.30
C ALA A 186 -8.17 -1.70 -1.80
N THR A 187 -9.30 -2.36 -2.08
CA THR A 187 -9.32 -3.76 -2.55
C THR A 187 -8.70 -3.89 -3.95
N VAL A 188 -9.01 -2.95 -4.85
CA VAL A 188 -8.44 -2.92 -6.20
C VAL A 188 -6.93 -2.68 -6.15
N LEU A 189 -6.47 -1.68 -5.39
CA LEU A 189 -5.05 -1.41 -5.24
C LEU A 189 -4.31 -2.62 -4.64
N ASN A 190 -4.92 -3.26 -3.64
CA ASN A 190 -4.35 -4.46 -3.05
C ASN A 190 -4.20 -5.58 -4.09
N ALA A 191 -5.27 -5.91 -4.82
CA ALA A 191 -5.24 -6.93 -5.86
C ALA A 191 -4.21 -6.62 -6.95
N ALA A 192 -4.19 -5.36 -7.43
CA ALA A 192 -3.29 -4.90 -8.48
C ALA A 192 -1.80 -4.92 -8.09
N LEU A 193 -1.48 -4.86 -6.79
CA LEU A 193 -0.12 -4.96 -6.26
C LEU A 193 0.33 -6.41 -6.05
N MET A 194 -0.60 -7.36 -5.86
CA MET A 194 -0.26 -8.74 -5.48
C MET A 194 0.75 -9.40 -6.43
N PRO A 195 0.63 -9.33 -7.77
CA PRO A 195 1.59 -9.97 -8.68
C PRO A 195 3.00 -9.43 -8.54
N ALA A 196 3.14 -8.11 -8.50
CA ALA A 196 4.44 -7.44 -8.40
C ALA A 196 5.12 -7.72 -7.05
N VAL A 197 4.34 -7.65 -5.95
CA VAL A 197 4.85 -7.92 -4.60
C VAL A 197 5.20 -9.40 -4.44
N ALA A 198 4.39 -10.32 -4.95
CA ALA A 198 4.70 -11.74 -4.92
C ALA A 198 6.02 -12.07 -5.66
N CYS A 199 6.24 -11.46 -6.82
CA CYS A 199 7.48 -11.60 -7.58
C CYS A 199 8.68 -11.02 -6.80
N TYR A 200 8.54 -9.85 -6.22
CA TYR A 200 9.55 -9.20 -5.42
C TYR A 200 9.94 -10.02 -4.19
N LEU A 201 8.95 -10.48 -3.44
CA LEU A 201 9.19 -11.27 -2.23
C LEU A 201 9.80 -12.64 -2.54
N ARG A 202 9.41 -13.28 -3.65
CA ARG A 202 10.04 -14.54 -4.08
C ARG A 202 11.53 -14.35 -4.34
N ARG A 203 11.91 -13.27 -5.07
CA ARG A 203 13.33 -12.98 -5.33
C ARG A 203 14.13 -12.76 -4.04
N LEU A 204 13.51 -12.08 -3.05
CA LEU A 204 14.14 -11.90 -1.75
C LEU A 204 14.30 -13.24 -1.01
N GLU A 205 13.22 -14.03 -0.94
CA GLU A 205 13.25 -15.34 -0.27
C GLU A 205 14.25 -16.30 -0.91
N ASP A 206 14.40 -16.25 -2.25
CA ASP A 206 15.37 -17.07 -2.98
C ASP A 206 16.82 -16.59 -2.77
N GLY A 207 17.04 -15.31 -2.50
CA GLY A 207 18.36 -14.69 -2.39
C GLY A 207 18.87 -14.49 -0.96
N ILE A 208 18.01 -14.59 0.06
CA ILE A 208 18.45 -14.56 1.46
C ILE A 208 18.74 -15.97 1.98
N GLY A 209 19.55 -16.07 3.03
CA GLY A 209 19.91 -17.36 3.64
C GLY A 209 18.66 -18.17 4.05
N LYS A 210 18.72 -19.49 3.89
CA LYS A 210 17.57 -20.40 4.17
C LYS A 210 17.04 -20.30 5.60
N ASN A 211 17.88 -19.88 6.54
CA ASN A 211 17.56 -19.74 7.95
C ASN A 211 17.15 -18.32 8.35
N THR A 212 17.19 -17.37 7.40
CA THR A 212 16.87 -15.97 7.64
C THR A 212 15.36 -15.75 7.60
N ARG A 213 14.80 -15.21 8.67
CA ARG A 213 13.39 -14.81 8.73
C ARG A 213 13.22 -13.43 8.12
N LEU A 214 12.41 -13.33 7.06
CA LEU A 214 12.11 -12.06 6.39
C LEU A 214 10.90 -11.40 7.02
N HIS A 215 11.11 -10.20 7.54
CA HIS A 215 10.08 -9.31 8.05
C HIS A 215 10.03 -8.03 7.22
N LEU A 216 8.83 -7.52 6.97
CA LEU A 216 8.65 -6.27 6.24
C LEU A 216 7.95 -5.25 7.13
N PHE A 217 8.41 -4.01 7.07
CA PHE A 217 7.67 -2.92 7.68
C PHE A 217 6.35 -2.69 6.97
N HIS A 218 5.30 -2.41 7.73
CA HIS A 218 4.01 -2.04 7.18
C HIS A 218 3.58 -0.63 7.60
N SER A 219 2.64 -0.08 6.88
CA SER A 219 2.17 1.30 6.97
C SER A 219 1.64 1.75 8.34
N ALA A 220 1.25 0.81 9.21
CA ALA A 220 0.82 1.13 10.58
C ALA A 220 1.99 1.16 11.58
N GLY A 221 3.25 1.10 11.13
CA GLY A 221 4.43 1.21 11.99
C GLY A 221 4.87 -0.07 12.69
N GLY A 222 4.38 -1.24 12.23
CA GLY A 222 4.79 -2.56 12.72
C GLY A 222 5.54 -3.37 11.66
N MET A 223 5.77 -4.64 11.96
CA MET A 223 6.40 -5.61 11.05
C MET A 223 5.41 -6.73 10.76
N ALA A 224 5.47 -7.26 9.54
CA ALA A 224 4.68 -8.40 9.08
C ALA A 224 5.57 -9.45 8.41
N ALA A 225 5.22 -10.72 8.55
CA ALA A 225 5.86 -11.79 7.81
C ALA A 225 5.55 -11.68 6.31
N ALA A 226 6.47 -12.17 5.47
CA ALA A 226 6.32 -12.11 4.02
C ALA A 226 5.01 -12.72 3.51
N ALA A 227 4.52 -13.80 4.12
CA ALA A 227 3.24 -14.42 3.75
C ALA A 227 2.03 -13.48 3.93
N SER A 228 1.99 -12.73 5.04
CA SER A 228 0.93 -11.75 5.29
C SER A 228 0.98 -10.60 4.29
N VAL A 229 2.19 -10.17 3.91
CA VAL A 229 2.40 -9.09 2.94
C VAL A 229 2.01 -9.54 1.52
N LYS A 230 2.25 -10.79 1.15
CA LYS A 230 1.78 -11.36 -0.15
C LYS A 230 0.26 -11.25 -0.29
N ALA A 231 -0.49 -11.49 0.79
CA ALA A 231 -1.94 -11.37 0.79
C ALA A 231 -2.42 -9.90 0.85
N ARG A 232 -1.69 -9.06 1.58
CA ARG A 232 -2.06 -7.65 1.83
C ARG A 232 -0.95 -6.66 1.44
N PRO A 233 -0.52 -6.64 0.16
CA PRO A 233 0.60 -5.81 -0.28
C PRO A 233 0.37 -4.30 -0.12
N LEU A 234 -0.89 -3.84 -0.09
CA LEU A 234 -1.22 -2.44 0.18
C LEU A 234 -0.68 -1.98 1.55
N SER A 235 -0.53 -2.89 2.52
CA SER A 235 0.05 -2.60 3.82
C SER A 235 1.52 -2.16 3.78
N MET A 236 2.22 -2.38 2.66
CA MET A 236 3.60 -1.89 2.45
C MET A 236 3.65 -0.44 1.96
N ALA A 237 2.53 0.12 1.50
CA ALA A 237 2.51 1.50 1.03
C ALA A 237 2.86 2.45 2.18
N LEU A 238 3.77 3.41 1.93
CA LEU A 238 4.29 4.34 2.95
C LEU A 238 4.99 3.66 4.15
N SER A 239 5.50 2.43 3.98
CA SER A 239 6.20 1.72 5.06
C SER A 239 7.54 2.36 5.45
N GLY A 240 8.22 3.05 4.53
CA GLY A 240 9.45 3.79 4.81
C GLY A 240 9.22 4.93 5.83
N PRO A 241 8.36 5.90 5.55
CA PRO A 241 7.96 6.93 6.51
C PRO A 241 7.46 6.34 7.83
N ALA A 242 6.64 5.28 7.79
CA ALA A 242 6.12 4.63 8.99
C ALA A 242 7.24 4.04 9.87
N ALA A 243 8.29 3.47 9.27
CA ALA A 243 9.46 2.98 10.00
C ALA A 243 10.23 4.12 10.68
N GLY A 244 10.40 5.26 9.99
CA GLY A 244 10.99 6.47 10.56
C GLY A 244 10.22 7.00 11.77
N VAL A 245 8.89 7.04 11.66
CA VAL A 245 8.02 7.44 12.78
C VAL A 245 8.09 6.45 13.94
N ALA A 246 8.14 5.13 13.67
CA ALA A 246 8.31 4.12 14.72
C ALA A 246 9.64 4.28 15.47
N ALA A 247 10.72 4.63 14.77
CA ALA A 247 12.01 4.94 15.40
C ALA A 247 11.91 6.22 16.28
N ALA A 248 11.25 7.26 15.77
CA ALA A 248 11.02 8.48 16.54
C ALA A 248 10.15 8.26 17.79
N VAL A 249 9.15 7.40 17.72
CA VAL A 249 8.34 6.99 18.88
C VAL A 249 9.23 6.32 19.94
N LYS A 250 10.17 5.46 19.53
CA LYS A 250 11.13 4.84 20.46
C LYS A 250 12.00 5.88 21.14
N VAL A 251 12.60 6.80 20.38
CA VAL A 251 13.44 7.88 20.90
C VAL A 251 12.64 8.79 21.84
N ALA A 252 11.42 9.19 21.46
CA ALA A 252 10.57 10.03 22.32
C ALA A 252 10.25 9.37 23.66
N ARG A 253 10.04 8.06 23.68
CA ARG A 253 9.81 7.29 24.93
C ARG A 253 11.07 7.20 25.78
N GLU A 254 12.22 6.90 25.18
CA GLU A 254 13.51 6.81 25.90
C GLU A 254 13.91 8.15 26.52
N LEU A 255 13.64 9.27 25.82
CA LEU A 255 13.91 10.63 26.30
C LEU A 255 12.76 11.22 27.13
N GLN A 256 11.68 10.48 27.33
CA GLN A 256 10.47 10.93 28.05
C GLN A 256 9.89 12.26 27.53
N LEU A 257 9.93 12.44 26.20
CA LEU A 257 9.39 13.64 25.56
C LEU A 257 7.86 13.57 25.49
N PRO A 258 7.13 14.59 25.96
CA PRO A 258 5.68 14.62 25.89
C PRO A 258 5.17 14.78 24.45
N ALA A 259 5.94 15.43 23.58
CA ALA A 259 5.64 15.59 22.16
C ALA A 259 6.93 15.68 21.34
N ALA A 260 6.87 15.19 20.11
CA ALA A 260 7.94 15.29 19.11
C ALA A 260 7.34 15.43 17.71
N ILE A 261 8.07 16.10 16.83
CA ILE A 261 7.75 16.18 15.41
C ILE A 261 8.85 15.44 14.66
N THR A 262 8.46 14.51 13.80
CA THR A 262 9.39 13.87 12.86
C THR A 262 9.50 14.74 11.61
N PHE A 263 10.68 14.80 11.04
CA PHE A 263 10.94 15.57 9.84
C PHE A 263 11.93 14.77 8.98
N ASP A 264 11.41 14.15 7.92
CA ASP A 264 12.21 13.35 6.98
C ASP A 264 12.21 14.04 5.62
N MET A 265 13.32 14.72 5.30
CA MET A 265 13.49 15.41 4.03
C MET A 265 14.29 14.58 3.07
N GLY A 266 13.61 14.08 2.02
CA GLY A 266 14.23 13.48 0.84
C GLY A 266 14.61 14.52 -0.23
N GLY A 267 14.97 14.07 -1.42
CA GLY A 267 15.28 14.95 -2.56
C GLY A 267 14.05 15.66 -3.13
N THR A 268 12.88 15.04 -3.07
CA THR A 268 11.64 15.50 -3.72
C THR A 268 10.54 15.88 -2.75
N THR A 269 10.47 15.23 -1.59
CA THR A 269 9.40 15.40 -0.60
C THR A 269 9.98 15.51 0.81
N THR A 270 9.19 16.09 1.67
CA THR A 270 9.43 16.12 3.12
C THR A 270 8.24 15.49 3.82
N ASP A 271 8.49 14.45 4.59
CA ASP A 271 7.49 13.74 5.36
C ASP A 271 7.54 14.18 6.83
N VAL A 272 6.38 14.61 7.34
CA VAL A 272 6.23 15.12 8.70
C VAL A 272 5.20 14.29 9.45
N SER A 273 5.48 13.93 10.70
CA SER A 273 4.53 13.27 11.58
C SER A 273 4.63 13.80 13.00
N ILE A 274 3.58 13.60 13.78
CA ILE A 274 3.49 14.04 15.17
C ILE A 274 3.44 12.82 16.08
N VAL A 275 4.29 12.84 17.10
CA VAL A 275 4.32 11.87 18.20
C VAL A 275 3.89 12.59 19.46
N VAL A 276 2.89 12.08 20.17
CA VAL A 276 2.39 12.62 21.45
C VAL A 276 2.34 11.48 22.45
N ASP A 277 2.84 11.72 23.66
CA ASP A 277 2.89 10.73 24.76
C ASP A 277 3.48 9.37 24.29
N GLY A 278 4.54 9.42 23.49
CA GLY A 278 5.21 8.27 22.95
C GLY A 278 4.35 7.43 21.99
N ARG A 279 3.37 8.03 21.30
CA ARG A 279 2.50 7.39 20.31
C ARG A 279 2.42 8.21 19.05
N ALA A 280 2.53 7.54 17.90
CA ALA A 280 2.22 8.14 16.61
C ALA A 280 0.70 8.13 16.38
N LYS A 281 0.19 9.14 15.68
CA LYS A 281 -1.19 9.14 15.20
C LYS A 281 -1.34 8.06 14.12
N ILE A 282 -2.33 7.19 14.28
CA ILE A 282 -2.71 6.20 13.27
C ILE A 282 -4.13 6.53 12.80
N GLY A 283 -4.38 6.42 11.51
CA GLY A 283 -5.68 6.66 10.91
C GLY A 283 -5.98 5.67 9.80
N SER A 284 -7.26 5.58 9.41
CA SER A 284 -7.71 4.69 8.34
C SER A 284 -8.00 5.43 7.02
N ASN A 285 -8.18 6.73 7.05
CA ASN A 285 -8.54 7.53 5.86
C ASN A 285 -7.29 8.20 5.28
N HIS A 286 -6.79 7.66 4.19
CA HIS A 286 -5.60 8.17 3.50
C HIS A 286 -5.86 8.37 2.01
N ARG A 287 -4.92 9.02 1.34
CA ARG A 287 -4.88 9.13 -0.13
C ARG A 287 -3.54 8.64 -0.64
N LEU A 288 -3.58 7.76 -1.63
CA LEU A 288 -2.39 7.32 -2.37
C LEU A 288 -2.56 7.68 -3.84
N ALA A 289 -1.62 8.42 -4.41
CA ALA A 289 -1.70 8.93 -5.79
C ALA A 289 -3.06 9.59 -6.12
N GLY A 290 -3.67 10.24 -5.13
CA GLY A 290 -4.98 10.89 -5.27
C GLY A 290 -6.19 9.98 -5.07
N TYR A 291 -6.02 8.67 -4.96
CA TYR A 291 -7.11 7.73 -4.65
C TYR A 291 -7.36 7.68 -3.14
N PRO A 292 -8.60 7.91 -2.69
CA PRO A 292 -8.93 7.72 -1.29
C PRO A 292 -8.96 6.21 -1.00
N ILE A 293 -8.31 5.83 0.08
CA ILE A 293 -8.24 4.44 0.55
C ILE A 293 -8.57 4.37 2.03
N ARG A 294 -9.07 3.21 2.45
CA ARG A 294 -9.17 2.86 3.85
C ARG A 294 -8.12 1.81 4.17
N GLN A 295 -7.12 2.23 4.91
CA GLN A 295 -6.02 1.38 5.37
C GLN A 295 -5.44 2.01 6.62
N MET A 296 -5.26 1.22 7.68
CA MET A 296 -4.59 1.69 8.89
C MET A 296 -3.13 2.05 8.56
N MET A 297 -2.81 3.32 8.69
CA MET A 297 -1.48 3.87 8.42
C MET A 297 -1.09 4.89 9.48
N VAL A 298 0.21 5.01 9.71
CA VAL A 298 0.76 6.13 10.47
C VAL A 298 0.43 7.43 9.75
N GLY A 299 -0.06 8.41 10.49
CA GLY A 299 -0.36 9.74 9.96
C GLY A 299 0.94 10.45 9.58
N VAL A 300 1.19 10.55 8.29
CA VAL A 300 2.32 11.27 7.70
C VAL A 300 1.75 12.29 6.74
N ASP A 301 2.13 13.54 6.93
CA ASP A 301 1.83 14.63 6.00
C ASP A 301 3.05 14.86 5.11
N SER A 302 2.87 14.64 3.80
CA SER A 302 3.94 14.82 2.81
C SER A 302 3.82 16.18 2.15
N ILE A 303 4.91 16.95 2.21
CA ILE A 303 5.06 18.24 1.55
C ILE A 303 5.84 18.01 0.25
N GLY A 304 5.34 18.49 -0.88
CA GLY A 304 6.00 18.38 -2.20
C GLY A 304 7.20 19.33 -2.35
N ALA A 305 8.03 19.41 -1.33
CA ALA A 305 9.27 20.15 -1.29
C ALA A 305 10.33 19.34 -0.53
N GLY A 306 11.48 19.14 -1.13
CA GLY A 306 12.62 18.42 -0.56
C GLY A 306 13.94 19.14 -0.89
N GLY A 307 15.05 18.52 -0.54
CA GLY A 307 16.39 19.10 -0.72
C GLY A 307 16.74 19.43 -2.18
N GLY A 308 16.20 18.69 -3.14
CA GLY A 308 16.40 18.93 -4.57
C GLY A 308 15.32 19.78 -5.22
N SER A 309 14.35 20.32 -4.48
CA SER A 309 13.23 21.08 -5.04
C SER A 309 13.68 22.39 -5.67
N ILE A 310 13.13 22.70 -6.85
CA ILE A 310 13.43 23.92 -7.59
C ILE A 310 12.56 25.04 -7.03
N ALA A 311 13.21 26.11 -6.58
CA ALA A 311 12.56 27.34 -6.16
C ALA A 311 12.50 28.33 -7.33
N ARG A 312 11.33 28.98 -7.53
CA ARG A 312 11.14 30.02 -8.54
C ARG A 312 10.30 31.16 -7.98
N VAL A 313 10.46 32.33 -8.56
CA VAL A 313 9.62 33.48 -8.23
C VAL A 313 8.51 33.61 -9.28
N GLU A 314 7.27 33.47 -8.86
CA GLU A 314 6.08 33.65 -9.66
C GLU A 314 5.15 34.67 -9.00
N HIS A 315 4.74 35.70 -9.75
CA HIS A 315 3.83 36.76 -9.24
C HIS A 315 4.28 37.38 -7.91
N ASN A 316 5.57 37.69 -7.78
CA ASN A 316 6.18 38.22 -6.54
C ASN A 316 6.14 37.29 -5.31
N ALA A 317 5.88 36.00 -5.50
CA ALA A 317 5.92 35.00 -4.45
C ALA A 317 6.94 33.90 -4.78
N VAL A 318 7.67 33.43 -3.77
CA VAL A 318 8.56 32.29 -3.92
C VAL A 318 7.71 31.01 -3.89
N ARG A 319 7.80 30.21 -4.96
CA ARG A 319 7.26 28.84 -5.01
C ARG A 319 8.40 27.84 -4.97
N VAL A 320 8.24 26.79 -4.16
CA VAL A 320 9.18 25.67 -4.05
C VAL A 320 8.48 24.40 -4.50
N GLY A 321 9.09 23.70 -5.47
CA GLY A 321 8.46 22.52 -6.08
C GLY A 321 7.24 22.88 -6.95
N PRO A 322 6.51 21.85 -7.48
CA PRO A 322 6.76 20.41 -7.31
C PRO A 322 7.97 19.89 -8.12
N GLU A 323 8.57 20.69 -9.00
CA GLU A 323 9.75 20.29 -9.75
C GLU A 323 10.96 20.12 -8.83
N SER A 324 11.75 19.07 -9.08
CA SER A 324 12.92 18.72 -8.26
C SER A 324 14.05 18.18 -9.14
N ALA A 325 15.29 18.53 -8.79
CA ALA A 325 16.49 17.88 -9.31
C ALA A 325 16.68 16.45 -8.78
N GLY A 326 15.86 16.03 -7.80
CA GLY A 326 15.95 14.72 -7.19
C GLY A 326 16.99 14.63 -6.09
N ALA A 327 17.54 13.45 -5.88
CA ALA A 327 18.57 13.17 -4.89
C ALA A 327 19.98 13.00 -5.49
N ASP A 328 20.13 13.10 -6.81
CA ASP A 328 21.39 13.04 -7.53
C ASP A 328 21.33 14.10 -8.69
N PRO A 329 22.18 15.13 -8.66
CA PRO A 329 23.28 15.36 -7.69
C PRO A 329 22.87 15.76 -6.29
N GLY A 330 21.61 16.02 -6.00
CA GLY A 330 21.09 16.29 -4.64
C GLY A 330 21.18 17.76 -4.22
#